data_60b7ee484d10c85ce913eee328c23f69
#
_entry.id   60b7ee484d10c85ce913eee328c23f69
#
_cell.length_a   1.000
_cell.length_b   1.000
_cell.length_c   1.000
_cell.angle_alpha   90.00
_cell.angle_beta   90.00
_cell.angle_gamma   90.00
#
_symmetry.space_group_name_H-M   'P 1'
#
loop_
_entity.id
_entity.type
_entity.pdbx_description
1 polymer ?
#
loop_
_entity_poly.entity_id
_entity_poly.type
_entity_poly.pdbx_seq_one_letter_code
_entity_poly.pdbx_strand_id
1 'polypeptide(L)'
;MRICLASLIGMAAVLALDGQTGVLTWHNDDARTGQNLRETILTPANVNVAGFGKLFTIAADGKVDAQPLYVPALAIPGQGMFNVLYIETEHGSAYAFDADTGAQLWHVSLLGDNETPSDDRGCGQVTPEIGITSTPAIDPYRGPHGTLYAIAMSKSASRQYHQRLHALDLATGAEEFGGPIDIQATYAGSGAEGAGGVQTFDPKQHKERPGLAVAGGIVYTSWGSHCDIAPYTGWVIGYDEATLAQVSVLNLTPNGSDGGIWASGAGPAFDAAGNFYLLMGNGTFDTALDARGFPVNGDYGNAFVKLSPTGTTLSIADYFTMYNTGTESSTDVDLGSGGAMLLPPLLDANGQPRDLAVGAGKDGHIYVVDRNNLGKYHANTNAVYQELPAALSGSVYSSPAWFNGTLYYGASGDNLKAFAFSNGAFGMPPSSQSATAFGYPGATPAISANGFTNAIVWAAENATTAVLHAYDASNLSKELYNSNQAPGGQDNFGAGNKYIVPTVVDGKVYVATASGVGVFGLRCSYALIPQRVSMPTAGGTAALKLAATSGCPWSAASNSPFVTISSNASGTGGATLTFQVAANPGAARKAALRVAGQTFTVDQRGESYRPPIPGGH
;
A
#
# COMPACT_ATOMS: atom_id res chain seq x y z
N MET A 1 2.61 -25.37 -56.61
CA MET A 1 3.73 -25.29 -55.65
C MET A 1 3.45 -24.11 -54.73
N ARG A 2 2.79 -24.32 -53.58
CA ARG A 2 2.43 -23.29 -52.62
C ARG A 2 3.39 -23.44 -51.43
N ILE A 3 4.20 -22.43 -51.22
CA ILE A 3 5.14 -22.35 -50.08
C ILE A 3 4.38 -21.75 -48.89
N CYS A 4 4.17 -22.55 -47.84
CA CYS A 4 3.72 -22.04 -46.54
C CYS A 4 4.91 -21.42 -45.81
N LEU A 5 4.84 -20.12 -45.56
CA LEU A 5 5.73 -19.44 -44.61
C LEU A 5 5.15 -19.66 -43.22
N ALA A 6 5.82 -20.43 -42.41
CA ALA A 6 5.54 -20.53 -40.97
C ALA A 6 6.25 -19.37 -40.26
N SER A 7 5.46 -18.45 -39.72
CA SER A 7 5.97 -17.38 -38.84
C SER A 7 6.28 -17.98 -37.47
N LEU A 8 7.56 -18.09 -37.12
CA LEU A 8 8.00 -18.31 -35.73
C LEU A 8 7.77 -17.01 -34.95
N ILE A 9 6.77 -17.01 -34.09
CA ILE A 9 6.64 -16.01 -33.01
C ILE A 9 7.64 -16.40 -31.91
N GLY A 10 8.76 -15.71 -31.87
CA GLY A 10 9.71 -15.81 -30.77
C GLY A 10 9.08 -15.28 -29.49
N MET A 11 8.70 -16.18 -28.60
CA MET A 11 8.31 -15.87 -27.24
C MET A 11 9.61 -15.46 -26.49
N ALA A 12 9.87 -14.15 -26.36
CA ALA A 12 10.89 -13.64 -25.47
C ALA A 12 10.45 -13.99 -24.06
N ALA A 13 11.07 -15.00 -23.46
CA ALA A 13 10.98 -15.25 -22.03
C ALA A 13 11.65 -14.05 -21.35
N VAL A 14 10.84 -13.13 -20.80
CA VAL A 14 11.29 -12.17 -19.83
C VAL A 14 11.66 -12.97 -18.59
N LEU A 15 12.97 -13.18 -18.39
CA LEU A 15 13.50 -13.64 -17.11
C LEU A 15 13.11 -12.54 -16.10
N ALA A 16 12.07 -12.80 -15.32
CA ALA A 16 11.79 -12.03 -14.12
C ALA A 16 13.03 -12.19 -13.23
N LEU A 17 13.82 -11.14 -13.12
CA LEU A 17 14.71 -10.98 -11.98
C LEU A 17 13.85 -11.16 -10.73
N ASP A 18 14.24 -12.07 -9.83
CA ASP A 18 13.69 -12.17 -8.47
C ASP A 18 14.00 -10.85 -7.72
N GLY A 19 13.33 -9.77 -8.07
CA GLY A 19 13.39 -8.50 -7.39
C GLY A 19 12.32 -8.47 -6.30
N GLN A 20 12.69 -8.12 -5.09
CA GLN A 20 11.77 -7.79 -4.02
C GLN A 20 10.72 -6.79 -4.54
N THR A 21 9.48 -6.93 -4.10
CA THR A 21 8.38 -6.07 -4.55
C THR A 21 8.36 -4.81 -3.70
N GLY A 22 8.37 -3.62 -4.33
CA GLY A 22 8.09 -2.36 -3.66
C GLY A 22 6.60 -2.18 -3.40
N VAL A 23 6.25 -1.38 -2.38
CA VAL A 23 4.91 -0.80 -2.19
C VAL A 23 5.07 0.69 -2.40
N LEU A 24 4.77 1.15 -3.63
CA LEU A 24 5.14 2.48 -4.14
C LEU A 24 3.98 3.47 -4.17
N THR A 25 2.78 2.99 -3.90
CA THR A 25 1.54 3.77 -3.93
C THR A 25 0.53 3.16 -2.96
N TRP A 26 -0.48 3.93 -2.63
CA TRP A 26 -1.57 3.47 -1.78
C TRP A 26 -2.18 2.16 -2.30
N HIS A 27 -2.39 1.19 -1.39
CA HIS A 27 -3.03 -0.10 -1.65
C HIS A 27 -2.33 -0.96 -2.71
N ASN A 28 -1.00 -0.88 -2.74
CA ASN A 28 -0.01 -1.70 -3.46
C ASN A 28 0.09 -1.46 -4.98
N ASP A 29 -0.99 -1.20 -5.70
CA ASP A 29 -0.99 -1.07 -7.15
C ASP A 29 -1.96 0.01 -7.67
N ASP A 30 -1.85 0.35 -8.95
CA ASP A 30 -2.66 1.39 -9.58
C ASP A 30 -4.15 1.03 -9.65
N ALA A 31 -4.50 -0.24 -9.72
CA ALA A 31 -5.87 -0.71 -9.69
C ALA A 31 -6.49 -0.70 -8.28
N ARG A 32 -5.69 -0.46 -7.25
CA ARG A 32 -6.06 -0.43 -5.82
C ARG A 32 -6.55 -1.76 -5.29
N THR A 33 -5.96 -2.86 -5.78
CA THR A 33 -6.40 -4.21 -5.40
C THR A 33 -6.02 -4.62 -3.99
N GLY A 34 -5.08 -3.93 -3.36
CA GLY A 34 -4.61 -4.21 -2.00
C GLY A 34 -3.82 -5.50 -1.86
N GLN A 35 -3.35 -6.10 -2.96
CA GLN A 35 -2.70 -7.41 -2.95
C GLN A 35 -1.19 -7.32 -3.21
N ASN A 36 -0.42 -8.05 -2.40
CA ASN A 36 0.96 -8.42 -2.68
C ASN A 36 1.02 -9.92 -3.01
N LEU A 37 1.17 -10.25 -4.30
CA LEU A 37 1.22 -11.64 -4.78
C LEU A 37 2.62 -12.26 -4.74
N ARG A 38 3.61 -11.55 -4.20
CA ARG A 38 5.01 -12.01 -4.11
C ARG A 38 5.47 -12.24 -2.67
N GLU A 39 4.53 -12.28 -1.72
CA GLU A 39 4.85 -12.61 -0.33
C GLU A 39 5.04 -14.12 -0.19
N THR A 40 6.28 -14.53 0.04
CA THR A 40 6.67 -15.95 0.11
C THR A 40 6.97 -16.41 1.53
N ILE A 41 7.09 -15.50 2.49
CA ILE A 41 7.51 -15.76 3.86
C ILE A 41 6.32 -15.97 4.79
N LEU A 42 5.34 -15.05 4.76
CA LEU A 42 4.14 -15.12 5.58
C LEU A 42 3.12 -16.06 4.96
N THR A 43 2.67 -17.04 5.72
CA THR A 43 1.71 -18.06 5.28
C THR A 43 0.66 -18.33 6.36
N PRO A 44 -0.52 -18.86 6.02
CA PRO A 44 -1.51 -19.27 7.03
C PRO A 44 -0.99 -20.31 8.05
N ALA A 45 0.10 -21.01 7.74
CA ALA A 45 0.71 -22.00 8.61
C ALA A 45 1.62 -21.38 9.68
N ASN A 46 2.30 -20.26 9.38
CA ASN A 46 3.29 -19.65 10.27
C ASN A 46 2.84 -18.33 10.92
N VAL A 47 1.78 -17.70 10.40
CA VAL A 47 1.14 -16.55 11.04
C VAL A 47 0.19 -17.05 12.13
N ASN A 48 0.71 -17.11 13.35
CA ASN A 48 -0.02 -17.52 14.55
C ASN A 48 0.69 -16.93 15.78
N VAL A 49 0.00 -16.93 16.94
CA VAL A 49 0.51 -16.28 18.16
C VAL A 49 1.85 -16.84 18.67
N ALA A 50 2.21 -18.06 18.32
CA ALA A 50 3.48 -18.67 18.75
C ALA A 50 4.68 -18.25 17.88
N GLY A 51 4.45 -18.09 16.58
CA GLY A 51 5.53 -17.87 15.60
C GLY A 51 5.58 -16.45 15.00
N PHE A 52 4.49 -15.67 15.14
CA PHE A 52 4.34 -14.34 14.58
C PHE A 52 3.99 -13.32 15.67
N GLY A 53 4.34 -12.06 15.47
CA GLY A 53 3.98 -10.97 16.36
C GLY A 53 4.82 -9.72 16.14
N LYS A 54 4.66 -8.75 17.03
CA LYS A 54 5.42 -7.51 16.97
C LYS A 54 6.92 -7.76 17.13
N LEU A 55 7.70 -7.24 16.20
CA LEU A 55 9.16 -7.24 16.24
C LEU A 55 9.68 -6.00 16.96
N PHE A 56 9.20 -4.82 16.56
CA PHE A 56 9.54 -3.52 17.15
C PHE A 56 8.48 -2.47 16.78
N THR A 57 8.67 -1.26 17.26
CA THR A 57 7.90 -0.08 16.85
C THR A 57 8.85 1.00 16.36
N ILE A 58 8.46 1.71 15.33
CA ILE A 58 9.12 2.92 14.84
C ILE A 58 8.35 4.10 15.40
N ALA A 59 9.01 4.96 16.16
CA ALA A 59 8.41 6.19 16.68
C ALA A 59 8.49 7.30 15.63
N ALA A 60 7.44 8.12 15.54
CA ALA A 60 7.38 9.31 14.72
C ALA A 60 6.85 10.49 15.57
N ASP A 61 7.04 11.71 15.09
CA ASP A 61 6.70 12.95 15.80
C ASP A 61 5.22 13.35 15.75
N GLY A 62 4.39 12.59 15.02
CA GLY A 62 2.97 12.83 14.86
C GLY A 62 2.19 11.57 14.49
N LYS A 63 0.89 11.74 14.24
CA LYS A 63 0.06 10.67 13.70
C LYS A 63 0.53 10.30 12.29
N VAL A 64 0.45 9.02 11.98
CA VAL A 64 0.72 8.48 10.66
C VAL A 64 -0.63 8.08 10.05
N ASP A 65 -1.23 8.99 9.28
CA ASP A 65 -2.47 8.73 8.53
C ASP A 65 -2.17 8.11 7.15
N ALA A 66 -1.04 8.49 6.56
CA ALA A 66 -0.54 7.92 5.31
C ALA A 66 -0.18 6.44 5.44
N GLN A 67 -0.43 5.65 4.40
CA GLN A 67 0.07 4.27 4.35
C GLN A 67 1.60 4.27 4.25
N PRO A 68 2.34 3.56 5.12
CA PRO A 68 3.78 3.42 4.97
C PRO A 68 4.16 2.79 3.63
N LEU A 69 5.07 3.41 2.88
CA LEU A 69 5.55 2.91 1.59
C LEU A 69 6.90 2.20 1.74
N TYR A 70 7.19 1.26 0.83
CA TYR A 70 8.38 0.42 0.94
C TYR A 70 9.12 0.33 -0.38
N VAL A 71 10.43 0.61 -0.34
CA VAL A 71 11.35 0.46 -1.48
C VAL A 71 12.45 -0.54 -1.12
N PRO A 72 12.55 -1.68 -1.84
CA PRO A 72 13.59 -2.66 -1.57
C PRO A 72 14.94 -2.22 -2.13
N ALA A 73 16.02 -2.64 -1.48
CA ALA A 73 17.40 -2.58 -1.95
C ALA A 73 17.81 -1.20 -2.53
N LEU A 74 17.44 -0.11 -1.83
CA LEU A 74 17.83 1.24 -2.18
C LEU A 74 19.24 1.54 -1.68
N ALA A 75 20.08 2.14 -2.54
CA ALA A 75 21.40 2.61 -2.16
C ALA A 75 21.29 3.97 -1.45
N ILE A 76 21.67 4.03 -0.18
CA ILE A 76 21.76 5.28 0.59
C ILE A 76 23.21 5.77 0.54
N PRO A 77 23.49 6.96 0.00
CA PRO A 77 24.85 7.48 -0.16
C PRO A 77 25.64 7.47 1.14
N GLY A 78 26.82 6.84 1.12
CA GLY A 78 27.72 6.74 2.26
C GLY A 78 27.30 5.76 3.36
N GLN A 79 26.11 5.12 3.27
CA GLN A 79 25.61 4.21 4.29
C GLN A 79 25.48 2.76 3.79
N GLY A 80 25.13 2.51 2.52
CA GLY A 80 25.00 1.16 1.95
C GLY A 80 23.65 0.91 1.31
N MET A 81 23.29 -0.38 1.18
CA MET A 81 22.01 -0.82 0.60
C MET A 81 21.04 -1.14 1.72
N PHE A 82 19.81 -0.62 1.64
CA PHE A 82 18.74 -0.83 2.62
C PHE A 82 17.42 -1.18 1.96
N ASN A 83 16.61 -1.92 2.67
CA ASN A 83 15.17 -1.94 2.46
C ASN A 83 14.61 -0.72 3.20
N VAL A 84 13.95 0.19 2.50
CA VAL A 84 13.58 1.49 3.07
C VAL A 84 12.06 1.58 3.25
N LEU A 85 11.66 1.98 4.47
CA LEU A 85 10.27 2.30 4.80
C LEU A 85 10.13 3.84 4.90
N TYR A 86 9.20 4.39 4.12
CA TYR A 86 8.84 5.82 4.15
C TYR A 86 7.61 6.02 5.01
N ILE A 87 7.65 7.02 5.88
CA ILE A 87 6.60 7.36 6.83
C ILE A 87 6.43 8.87 6.84
N GLU A 88 5.19 9.32 6.68
CA GLU A 88 4.79 10.72 6.73
C GLU A 88 3.85 10.97 7.91
N THR A 89 3.95 12.16 8.50
CA THR A 89 3.19 12.49 9.71
C THR A 89 2.32 13.72 9.57
N GLU A 90 1.28 13.79 10.39
CA GLU A 90 0.47 15.00 10.54
C GLU A 90 1.25 16.16 11.20
N HIS A 91 2.47 15.90 11.70
CA HIS A 91 3.39 16.95 12.12
C HIS A 91 4.14 17.63 10.95
N GLY A 92 3.89 17.16 9.71
CA GLY A 92 4.54 17.68 8.51
C GLY A 92 5.96 17.16 8.30
N SER A 93 6.26 15.99 8.83
CA SER A 93 7.56 15.34 8.70
C SER A 93 7.50 14.15 7.73
N ALA A 94 8.55 14.02 6.92
CA ALA A 94 8.80 12.84 6.10
C ALA A 94 10.07 12.13 6.57
N TYR A 95 10.00 10.79 6.68
CA TYR A 95 11.06 9.94 7.18
C TYR A 95 11.38 8.82 6.22
N ALA A 96 12.65 8.41 6.20
CA ALA A 96 13.07 7.09 5.71
C ALA A 96 13.68 6.30 6.86
N PHE A 97 13.26 5.06 7.01
CA PHE A 97 13.79 4.12 7.98
C PHE A 97 14.34 2.87 7.29
N ASP A 98 15.37 2.28 7.86
CA ASP A 98 15.73 0.90 7.55
C ASP A 98 14.55 0.00 7.97
N ALA A 99 13.89 -0.60 7.00
CA ALA A 99 12.72 -1.44 7.21
C ALA A 99 13.01 -2.72 8.02
N ASP A 100 14.29 -3.13 8.10
CA ASP A 100 14.70 -4.35 8.79
C ASP A 100 14.98 -4.12 10.27
N THR A 101 15.46 -2.92 10.63
CA THR A 101 15.91 -2.61 11.99
C THR A 101 15.12 -1.48 12.66
N GLY A 102 14.40 -0.66 11.88
CA GLY A 102 13.74 0.56 12.35
C GLY A 102 14.69 1.72 12.58
N ALA A 103 15.95 1.64 12.15
CA ALA A 103 16.89 2.73 12.26
C ALA A 103 16.53 3.85 11.27
N GLN A 104 16.52 5.11 11.75
CA GLN A 104 16.27 6.26 10.88
C GLN A 104 17.46 6.48 9.93
N LEU A 105 17.17 6.58 8.63
CA LEU A 105 18.14 6.87 7.58
C LEU A 105 18.20 8.37 7.30
N TRP A 106 17.03 9.00 7.16
CA TRP A 106 16.90 10.46 7.06
C TRP A 106 15.54 10.94 7.60
N HIS A 107 15.45 12.24 7.86
CA HIS A 107 14.24 12.94 8.28
C HIS A 107 14.28 14.37 7.75
N VAL A 108 13.17 14.85 7.22
CA VAL A 108 12.98 16.22 6.76
C VAL A 108 11.61 16.75 7.19
N SER A 109 11.55 18.05 7.50
CA SER A 109 10.28 18.75 7.68
C SER A 109 9.83 19.33 6.35
N LEU A 110 8.56 19.15 6.00
CA LEU A 110 7.93 19.71 4.81
C LEU A 110 7.20 21.03 5.08
N LEU A 111 7.35 21.56 6.28
CA LEU A 111 6.81 22.87 6.65
C LEU A 111 7.71 23.99 6.12
N GLY A 112 7.11 25.10 5.69
CA GLY A 112 7.87 26.30 5.34
C GLY A 112 8.52 26.98 6.54
N ASP A 113 9.43 27.90 6.29
CA ASP A 113 10.14 28.65 7.34
C ASP A 113 9.14 29.39 8.27
N ASN A 114 9.27 29.15 9.58
CA ASN A 114 8.39 29.70 10.63
C ASN A 114 6.92 29.32 10.48
N GLU A 115 6.61 28.22 9.84
CA GLU A 115 5.27 27.63 9.78
C GLU A 115 5.12 26.50 10.80
N THR A 116 3.87 26.16 11.09
CA THR A 116 3.48 25.00 11.89
C THR A 116 2.59 24.12 11.03
N PRO A 117 2.36 22.86 11.39
CA PRO A 117 1.23 22.11 10.85
C PRO A 117 -0.05 22.95 10.97
N SER A 118 -1.01 22.73 10.07
CA SER A 118 -2.33 23.36 10.19
C SER A 118 -3.03 22.92 11.49
N ASP A 119 -3.90 23.78 12.04
CA ASP A 119 -4.89 23.31 13.01
C ASP A 119 -5.90 22.34 12.35
N ASP A 120 -6.68 21.65 13.17
CA ASP A 120 -7.72 20.70 12.73
C ASP A 120 -8.92 21.35 12.03
N ARG A 121 -8.89 22.65 11.80
CA ARG A 121 -9.93 23.44 11.14
C ARG A 121 -11.30 23.38 11.85
N GLY A 122 -11.35 22.98 13.11
CA GLY A 122 -12.59 22.71 13.83
C GLY A 122 -13.28 21.42 13.41
N CYS A 123 -12.53 20.52 12.75
CA CYS A 123 -13.01 19.25 12.26
C CYS A 123 -12.24 18.11 12.96
N GLY A 124 -12.88 17.35 13.82
CA GLY A 124 -12.24 16.26 14.57
C GLY A 124 -11.87 15.02 13.74
N GLN A 125 -11.90 15.08 12.41
CA GLN A 125 -11.53 13.96 11.56
C GLN A 125 -10.02 13.68 11.60
N VAL A 126 -9.20 14.73 11.52
CA VAL A 126 -7.76 14.69 11.75
C VAL A 126 -7.42 15.75 12.78
N THR A 127 -6.85 15.33 13.90
CA THR A 127 -6.63 16.19 15.08
C THR A 127 -5.45 15.65 15.89
N PRO A 128 -4.66 16.48 16.60
CA PRO A 128 -4.85 17.92 16.88
C PRO A 128 -4.35 18.84 15.76
N GLU A 129 -3.63 18.32 14.78
CA GLU A 129 -2.95 19.05 13.72
C GLU A 129 -3.10 18.32 12.38
N ILE A 130 -2.87 19.05 11.28
CA ILE A 130 -2.89 18.53 9.92
C ILE A 130 -1.58 18.92 9.24
N GLY A 131 -0.84 17.93 8.78
CA GLY A 131 0.41 18.06 8.04
C GLY A 131 0.36 17.27 6.75
N ILE A 132 0.76 15.98 6.78
CA ILE A 132 0.74 15.09 5.62
C ILE A 132 -0.29 13.99 5.89
N THR A 133 -1.50 14.17 5.36
CA THR A 133 -2.61 13.22 5.56
C THR A 133 -2.63 12.14 4.48
N SER A 134 -2.37 12.52 3.24
CA SER A 134 -2.42 11.62 2.09
C SER A 134 -1.25 10.67 2.04
N THR A 135 -1.50 9.46 1.56
CA THR A 135 -0.41 8.56 1.19
C THR A 135 0.35 9.12 -0.01
N PRO A 136 1.68 9.27 0.08
CA PRO A 136 2.53 9.67 -1.03
C PRO A 136 2.47 8.71 -2.21
N ALA A 137 3.08 9.11 -3.32
CA ALA A 137 3.34 8.23 -4.45
C ALA A 137 4.82 8.25 -4.81
N ILE A 138 5.38 7.10 -5.16
CA ILE A 138 6.79 6.95 -5.51
C ILE A 138 6.93 6.56 -6.99
N ASP A 139 7.73 7.33 -7.74
CA ASP A 139 8.31 6.85 -9.00
C ASP A 139 9.78 6.46 -8.76
N PRO A 140 10.12 5.16 -8.77
CA PRO A 140 11.47 4.70 -8.50
C PRO A 140 12.46 5.00 -9.65
N TYR A 141 11.97 5.49 -10.78
CA TYR A 141 12.76 5.78 -11.98
C TYR A 141 12.94 7.28 -12.24
N ARG A 142 12.32 8.12 -11.43
CA ARG A 142 12.45 9.58 -11.53
C ARG A 142 13.59 10.08 -10.62
N GLY A 143 14.30 11.14 -11.04
CA GLY A 143 15.42 11.66 -10.26
C GLY A 143 16.63 10.71 -10.21
N PRO A 144 17.65 11.01 -9.39
CA PRO A 144 18.86 10.19 -9.30
C PRO A 144 18.69 8.88 -8.51
N HIS A 145 17.76 8.84 -7.55
CA HIS A 145 17.53 7.68 -6.68
C HIS A 145 16.08 7.24 -6.62
N GLY A 146 15.20 7.76 -7.48
CA GLY A 146 13.76 7.70 -7.39
C GLY A 146 13.20 8.88 -6.60
N THR A 147 11.92 9.22 -6.81
CA THR A 147 11.26 10.39 -6.21
C THR A 147 9.99 10.01 -5.48
N LEU A 148 9.83 10.55 -4.27
CA LEU A 148 8.60 10.49 -3.48
C LEU A 148 7.87 11.82 -3.61
N TYR A 149 6.60 11.79 -4.03
CA TYR A 149 5.71 12.95 -4.10
C TYR A 149 4.77 12.96 -2.91
N ALA A 150 4.74 14.07 -2.16
CA ALA A 150 3.90 14.26 -0.98
C ALA A 150 3.25 15.65 -0.98
N ILE A 151 2.10 15.78 -0.30
CA ILE A 151 1.50 17.09 -0.04
C ILE A 151 1.49 17.33 1.46
N ALA A 152 1.95 18.52 1.86
CA ALA A 152 1.91 18.98 3.24
C ALA A 152 1.02 20.21 3.38
N MET A 153 0.16 20.20 4.40
CA MET A 153 -0.61 21.35 4.81
C MET A 153 0.09 22.07 5.97
N SER A 154 0.25 23.38 5.86
CA SER A 154 0.88 24.18 6.90
C SER A 154 0.16 25.51 7.13
N LYS A 155 0.54 26.20 8.19
CA LYS A 155 -0.01 27.49 8.57
C LYS A 155 1.11 28.42 9.08
N SER A 156 1.17 29.65 8.52
CA SER A 156 2.06 30.69 8.98
C SER A 156 1.58 31.32 10.31
N ALA A 157 2.45 32.05 10.97
CA ALA A 157 2.12 32.84 12.18
C ALA A 157 1.02 33.89 11.91
N SER A 158 0.89 34.39 10.69
CA SER A 158 -0.18 35.27 10.24
C SER A 158 -1.50 34.56 9.92
N ARG A 159 -1.57 33.24 10.15
CA ARG A 159 -2.70 32.37 9.85
C ARG A 159 -3.02 32.24 8.34
N GLN A 160 -2.02 32.37 7.50
CA GLN A 160 -2.11 32.01 6.10
C GLN A 160 -1.89 30.51 5.97
N TYR A 161 -2.79 29.81 5.29
CA TYR A 161 -2.69 28.36 5.06
C TYR A 161 -2.04 28.07 3.73
N HIS A 162 -1.25 27.02 3.70
CA HIS A 162 -0.55 26.53 2.53
C HIS A 162 -0.83 25.06 2.33
N GLN A 163 -0.95 24.64 1.09
CA GLN A 163 -0.87 23.25 0.65
C GLN A 163 0.26 23.21 -0.36
N ARG A 164 1.28 22.37 -0.16
CA ARG A 164 2.45 22.32 -1.05
C ARG A 164 2.70 20.91 -1.54
N LEU A 165 2.96 20.79 -2.83
CA LEU A 165 3.46 19.56 -3.44
C LEU A 165 4.98 19.56 -3.33
N HIS A 166 5.52 18.51 -2.74
CA HIS A 166 6.93 18.20 -2.56
C HIS A 166 7.33 17.06 -3.48
N ALA A 167 8.58 17.08 -3.95
CA ALA A 167 9.22 15.98 -4.66
C ALA A 167 10.54 15.70 -3.96
N LEU A 168 10.65 14.56 -3.29
CA LEU A 168 11.78 14.21 -2.43
C LEU A 168 12.60 13.08 -3.05
N ASP A 169 13.91 13.27 -3.13
CA ASP A 169 14.86 12.19 -3.46
C ASP A 169 14.77 11.07 -2.42
N LEU A 170 14.54 9.85 -2.87
CA LEU A 170 14.31 8.70 -1.97
C LEU A 170 15.49 8.42 -1.03
N ALA A 171 16.72 8.66 -1.49
CA ALA A 171 17.91 8.31 -0.73
C ALA A 171 18.33 9.39 0.30
N THR A 172 17.88 10.63 0.11
CA THR A 172 18.39 11.77 0.89
C THR A 172 17.30 12.63 1.54
N GLY A 173 16.05 12.53 1.06
CA GLY A 173 14.96 13.43 1.45
C GLY A 173 15.10 14.86 0.92
N ALA A 174 16.04 15.12 0.02
CA ALA A 174 16.23 16.45 -0.56
C ALA A 174 15.13 16.78 -1.57
N GLU A 175 14.71 18.05 -1.60
CA GLU A 175 13.77 18.55 -2.60
C GLU A 175 14.36 18.46 -4.01
N GLU A 176 13.54 18.01 -4.95
CA GLU A 176 13.87 17.89 -6.37
C GLU A 176 13.02 18.83 -7.23
N PHE A 177 13.38 18.96 -8.50
CA PHE A 177 12.63 19.68 -9.55
C PHE A 177 12.21 21.11 -9.20
N GLY A 178 12.94 21.77 -8.27
CA GLY A 178 12.65 23.13 -7.82
C GLY A 178 11.48 23.24 -6.85
N GLY A 179 11.06 22.12 -6.27
CA GLY A 179 10.04 22.09 -5.21
C GLY A 179 10.48 22.73 -3.89
N PRO A 180 9.56 22.87 -2.92
CA PRO A 180 8.13 22.62 -3.07
C PRO A 180 7.40 23.71 -3.87
N ILE A 181 6.20 23.38 -4.36
CA ILE A 181 5.31 24.36 -5.03
C ILE A 181 4.00 24.53 -4.27
N ASP A 182 3.52 25.78 -4.16
CA ASP A 182 2.18 26.04 -3.59
C ASP A 182 1.09 25.56 -4.55
N ILE A 183 0.10 24.82 -4.02
CA ILE A 183 -1.08 24.38 -4.76
C ILE A 183 -2.02 25.58 -4.97
N GLN A 184 -2.25 25.93 -6.22
CA GLN A 184 -3.14 27.00 -6.65
C GLN A 184 -3.87 26.53 -7.91
N ALA A 185 -5.17 26.77 -7.99
CA ALA A 185 -5.93 26.42 -9.18
C ALA A 185 -7.11 27.35 -9.36
N THR A 186 -7.52 27.55 -10.62
CA THR A 186 -8.76 28.21 -11.00
C THR A 186 -9.47 27.38 -12.05
N TYR A 187 -10.81 27.45 -12.06
CA TYR A 187 -11.64 26.76 -13.03
C TYR A 187 -12.87 27.61 -13.40
N ALA A 188 -13.32 27.55 -14.64
CA ALA A 188 -14.51 28.29 -15.06
C ALA A 188 -15.77 27.68 -14.40
N GLY A 189 -16.56 28.48 -13.74
CA GLY A 189 -17.78 28.05 -13.07
C GLY A 189 -18.36 29.09 -12.12
N SER A 190 -19.61 28.90 -11.73
CA SER A 190 -20.40 29.81 -10.88
C SER A 190 -20.77 29.18 -9.53
N GLY A 191 -20.15 28.03 -9.17
CA GLY A 191 -20.45 27.30 -7.94
C GLY A 191 -19.98 28.00 -6.66
N ALA A 192 -19.98 27.25 -5.56
CA ALA A 192 -19.86 27.78 -4.20
C ALA A 192 -18.57 28.55 -3.90
N GLU A 193 -17.45 28.23 -4.54
CA GLU A 193 -16.16 28.93 -4.40
C GLU A 193 -15.95 30.02 -5.47
N GLY A 194 -16.98 30.25 -6.29
CA GLY A 194 -16.88 31.09 -7.47
C GLY A 194 -17.11 32.57 -7.17
N ALA A 195 -16.35 33.42 -7.85
CA ALA A 195 -16.62 34.85 -7.97
C ALA A 195 -16.40 35.26 -9.44
N GLY A 196 -17.38 35.96 -10.01
CA GLY A 196 -17.27 36.46 -11.40
C GLY A 196 -17.18 35.35 -12.46
N GLY A 197 -17.69 34.16 -12.19
CA GLY A 197 -17.66 33.01 -13.13
C GLY A 197 -16.37 32.18 -13.08
N VAL A 198 -15.57 32.35 -12.05
CA VAL A 198 -14.33 31.58 -11.82
C VAL A 198 -14.33 31.00 -10.42
N GLN A 199 -14.18 29.68 -10.31
CA GLN A 199 -13.87 28.97 -9.06
C GLN A 199 -12.40 29.15 -8.74
N THR A 200 -12.06 29.29 -7.45
CA THR A 200 -10.68 29.43 -6.99
C THR A 200 -10.41 28.48 -5.84
N PHE A 201 -9.39 27.65 -5.98
CA PHE A 201 -8.95 26.73 -4.94
C PHE A 201 -8.45 27.51 -3.71
N ASP A 202 -9.04 27.26 -2.55
CA ASP A 202 -8.59 27.82 -1.27
C ASP A 202 -7.84 26.77 -0.46
N PRO A 203 -6.49 26.88 -0.25
CA PRO A 203 -5.71 25.91 0.52
C PRO A 203 -6.16 25.77 1.99
N LYS A 204 -6.86 26.77 2.53
CA LYS A 204 -7.46 26.70 3.86
C LYS A 204 -8.69 25.80 3.91
N GLN A 205 -9.44 25.74 2.83
CA GLN A 205 -10.74 25.09 2.76
C GLN A 205 -10.65 23.64 2.34
N HIS A 206 -9.68 23.34 1.48
CA HIS A 206 -9.50 22.00 0.94
C HIS A 206 -8.56 21.17 1.79
N LYS A 207 -8.84 19.85 1.84
CA LYS A 207 -8.02 18.85 2.48
C LYS A 207 -7.59 17.80 1.47
N GLU A 208 -6.31 17.61 1.38
CA GLU A 208 -5.72 16.53 0.63
C GLU A 208 -5.91 15.24 1.45
N ARG A 209 -6.99 14.51 1.15
CA ARG A 209 -7.39 13.30 1.86
C ARG A 209 -7.06 12.03 1.08
N PRO A 210 -7.38 11.96 -0.23
CA PRO A 210 -7.02 10.82 -1.07
C PRO A 210 -5.52 10.71 -1.25
N GLY A 211 -5.00 9.48 -1.31
CA GLY A 211 -3.60 9.25 -1.66
C GLY A 211 -3.25 9.83 -3.03
N LEU A 212 -2.01 10.27 -3.20
CA LEU A 212 -1.49 10.71 -4.49
C LEU A 212 -1.39 9.52 -5.46
N ALA A 213 -1.36 9.85 -6.74
CA ALA A 213 -1.09 8.86 -7.77
C ALA A 213 -0.17 9.43 -8.85
N VAL A 214 0.76 8.61 -9.33
CA VAL A 214 1.63 8.94 -10.46
C VAL A 214 1.25 8.05 -11.63
N ALA A 215 0.83 8.65 -12.73
CA ALA A 215 0.48 7.92 -13.94
C ALA A 215 0.79 8.75 -15.18
N GLY A 216 1.43 8.13 -16.17
CA GLY A 216 1.74 8.77 -17.46
C GLY A 216 2.63 10.02 -17.36
N GLY A 217 3.49 10.11 -16.35
CA GLY A 217 4.36 11.27 -16.15
C GLY A 217 3.69 12.43 -15.39
N ILE A 218 2.55 12.19 -14.76
CA ILE A 218 1.76 13.22 -14.04
C ILE A 218 1.48 12.73 -12.62
N VAL A 219 1.70 13.62 -11.65
CA VAL A 219 1.27 13.47 -10.25
C VAL A 219 -0.15 14.03 -10.14
N TYR A 220 -1.13 13.19 -9.80
CA TYR A 220 -2.52 13.58 -9.60
C TYR A 220 -2.84 13.74 -8.12
N THR A 221 -3.53 14.84 -7.82
CA THR A 221 -4.04 15.19 -6.49
C THR A 221 -5.56 15.34 -6.54
N SER A 222 -6.24 14.90 -5.49
CA SER A 222 -7.70 14.97 -5.36
C SER A 222 -8.07 15.52 -3.98
N TRP A 223 -9.17 16.28 -3.89
CA TRP A 223 -9.39 17.12 -2.73
C TRP A 223 -10.76 16.91 -2.11
N GLY A 224 -10.75 16.68 -0.81
CA GLY A 224 -11.94 16.79 0.05
C GLY A 224 -12.04 18.15 0.72
N SER A 225 -12.79 18.22 1.82
CA SER A 225 -12.89 19.40 2.67
C SER A 225 -12.69 19.03 4.14
N HIS A 226 -12.95 19.96 5.06
CA HIS A 226 -12.88 19.73 6.50
C HIS A 226 -14.30 19.60 7.05
N CYS A 227 -14.81 18.36 7.26
CA CYS A 227 -16.15 18.06 7.80
C CYS A 227 -17.30 18.82 7.07
N ASP A 228 -17.27 18.84 5.75
CA ASP A 228 -18.26 19.54 4.91
C ASP A 228 -18.44 21.04 5.27
N ILE A 229 -17.41 21.67 5.84
CA ILE A 229 -17.43 23.12 6.09
C ILE A 229 -17.43 23.84 4.74
N ALA A 230 -18.55 24.47 4.40
CA ALA A 230 -18.71 25.22 3.16
C ALA A 230 -17.97 26.58 3.21
N PRO A 231 -17.66 27.19 2.05
CA PRO A 231 -17.87 26.70 0.69
C PRO A 231 -16.75 25.79 0.22
N TYR A 232 -17.05 24.75 -0.57
CA TYR A 232 -16.05 23.93 -1.28
C TYR A 232 -16.66 23.30 -2.53
N THR A 233 -15.81 22.80 -3.43
CA THR A 233 -16.15 22.07 -4.65
C THR A 233 -15.15 20.93 -4.88
N GLY A 234 -15.43 20.02 -5.81
CA GLY A 234 -14.58 18.85 -6.06
C GLY A 234 -13.42 19.15 -7.02
N TRP A 235 -12.19 19.14 -6.54
CA TRP A 235 -10.98 19.43 -7.33
C TRP A 235 -10.16 18.18 -7.63
N VAL A 236 -9.67 18.09 -8.88
CA VAL A 236 -8.61 17.18 -9.30
C VAL A 236 -7.56 17.98 -10.07
N ILE A 237 -6.31 17.92 -9.65
CA ILE A 237 -5.22 18.72 -10.21
C ILE A 237 -4.06 17.79 -10.56
N GLY A 238 -3.48 17.97 -11.76
CA GLY A 238 -2.32 17.21 -12.22
C GLY A 238 -1.10 18.08 -12.40
N TYR A 239 0.05 17.54 -12.01
CA TYR A 239 1.35 18.17 -12.09
C TYR A 239 2.32 17.28 -12.87
N ASP A 240 3.12 17.86 -13.75
CA ASP A 240 4.21 17.16 -14.42
C ASP A 240 5.23 16.67 -13.38
N GLU A 241 5.52 15.39 -13.38
CA GLU A 241 6.36 14.76 -12.35
C GLU A 241 7.84 15.17 -12.38
N ALA A 242 8.31 15.75 -13.50
CA ALA A 242 9.72 16.14 -13.67
C ALA A 242 9.97 17.63 -13.42
N THR A 243 8.92 18.44 -13.40
CA THR A 243 9.05 19.90 -13.30
C THR A 243 8.13 20.49 -12.23
N LEU A 244 7.21 19.72 -11.69
CA LEU A 244 6.12 20.12 -10.79
C LEU A 244 5.20 21.22 -11.39
N ALA A 245 5.30 21.47 -12.69
CA ALA A 245 4.41 22.41 -13.36
C ALA A 245 2.98 21.86 -13.37
N GLN A 246 1.99 22.70 -13.00
CA GLN A 246 0.59 22.35 -13.13
C GLN A 246 0.23 22.16 -14.60
N VAL A 247 -0.25 20.97 -14.95
CA VAL A 247 -0.59 20.61 -16.35
C VAL A 247 -2.07 20.41 -16.59
N SER A 248 -2.85 20.08 -15.56
CA SER A 248 -4.29 19.92 -15.68
C SER A 248 -5.03 20.35 -14.42
N VAL A 249 -6.22 20.91 -14.61
CA VAL A 249 -7.15 21.25 -13.53
C VAL A 249 -8.55 20.84 -13.98
N LEU A 250 -9.26 20.14 -13.12
CA LEU A 250 -10.67 19.80 -13.30
C LEU A 250 -11.42 20.07 -12.01
N ASN A 251 -12.56 20.76 -12.11
CA ASN A 251 -13.53 20.87 -11.03
C ASN A 251 -14.76 20.02 -11.38
N LEU A 252 -15.20 19.18 -10.46
CA LEU A 252 -16.26 18.19 -10.66
C LEU A 252 -17.65 18.68 -10.22
N THR A 253 -17.70 19.86 -9.58
CA THR A 253 -18.95 20.57 -9.22
C THR A 253 -18.81 22.07 -9.50
N PRO A 254 -18.44 22.45 -10.75
CA PRO A 254 -18.02 23.82 -11.07
C PRO A 254 -19.14 24.85 -10.97
N ASN A 255 -20.41 24.44 -11.09
CA ASN A 255 -21.57 25.32 -11.03
C ASN A 255 -22.49 25.04 -9.83
N GLY A 256 -22.11 24.07 -9.00
CA GLY A 256 -22.77 23.63 -7.80
C GLY A 256 -21.98 23.90 -6.52
N SER A 257 -22.13 23.01 -5.55
CA SER A 257 -21.42 23.02 -4.26
C SER A 257 -21.05 21.62 -3.85
N ASP A 258 -20.11 21.52 -2.91
CA ASP A 258 -19.67 20.28 -2.30
C ASP A 258 -19.09 19.30 -3.35
N GLY A 259 -19.24 18.00 -3.22
CA GLY A 259 -18.67 17.02 -4.16
C GLY A 259 -17.19 16.80 -3.94
N GLY A 260 -16.72 16.92 -2.72
CA GLY A 260 -15.33 16.60 -2.36
C GLY A 260 -15.00 15.13 -2.56
N ILE A 261 -13.74 14.84 -2.85
CA ILE A 261 -13.22 13.47 -2.95
C ILE A 261 -12.65 13.11 -1.57
N TRP A 262 -13.40 12.29 -0.81
CA TRP A 262 -13.02 11.89 0.54
C TRP A 262 -12.21 10.61 0.55
N ALA A 263 -12.71 9.59 -0.12
CA ALA A 263 -12.11 8.30 -0.42
C ALA A 263 -11.45 7.56 0.77
N SER A 264 -11.56 8.08 2.01
CA SER A 264 -10.97 7.49 3.22
C SER A 264 -9.48 7.12 3.11
N GLY A 265 -8.71 7.98 2.44
CA GLY A 265 -7.29 7.79 2.18
C GLY A 265 -6.98 7.10 0.85
N ALA A 266 -7.98 6.53 0.16
CA ALA A 266 -7.75 5.87 -1.12
C ALA A 266 -7.32 6.85 -2.21
N GLY A 267 -6.24 6.53 -2.90
CA GLY A 267 -5.89 7.22 -4.14
C GLY A 267 -6.82 6.79 -5.29
N PRO A 268 -6.92 7.60 -6.36
CA PRO A 268 -7.63 7.21 -7.58
C PRO A 268 -7.09 5.88 -8.13
N ALA A 269 -7.99 5.04 -8.67
CA ALA A 269 -7.59 3.79 -9.31
C ALA A 269 -7.38 4.01 -10.81
N PHE A 270 -6.32 3.43 -11.40
CA PHE A 270 -5.94 3.64 -12.80
C PHE A 270 -6.05 2.37 -13.63
N ASP A 271 -6.49 2.52 -14.87
CA ASP A 271 -6.41 1.44 -15.86
C ASP A 271 -5.16 1.59 -16.76
N ALA A 272 -4.87 0.55 -17.55
CA ALA A 272 -3.70 0.52 -18.42
C ALA A 272 -3.75 1.57 -19.56
N ALA A 273 -4.90 2.20 -19.82
CA ALA A 273 -5.04 3.30 -20.77
C ALA A 273 -4.82 4.67 -20.12
N GLY A 274 -4.54 4.72 -18.82
CA GLY A 274 -4.34 5.94 -18.06
C GLY A 274 -5.65 6.63 -17.62
N ASN A 275 -6.82 6.01 -17.85
CA ASN A 275 -8.04 6.54 -17.26
C ASN A 275 -8.04 6.25 -15.76
N PHE A 276 -8.58 7.15 -14.98
CA PHE A 276 -8.69 6.94 -13.55
C PHE A 276 -10.11 7.11 -13.02
N TYR A 277 -10.35 6.44 -11.90
CA TYR A 277 -11.66 6.23 -11.33
C TYR A 277 -11.66 6.66 -9.89
N LEU A 278 -12.68 7.43 -9.50
CA LEU A 278 -12.87 7.88 -8.12
C LEU A 278 -14.36 8.00 -7.77
N LEU A 279 -14.64 8.07 -6.47
CA LEU A 279 -15.97 8.26 -5.91
C LEU A 279 -16.06 9.67 -5.35
N MET A 280 -17.14 10.38 -5.69
CA MET A 280 -17.41 11.72 -5.19
C MET A 280 -18.36 11.69 -3.99
N GLY A 281 -18.08 12.54 -3.03
CA GLY A 281 -18.94 12.77 -1.87
C GLY A 281 -20.19 13.58 -2.18
N ASN A 282 -20.94 13.86 -1.13
CA ASN A 282 -22.13 14.73 -1.20
C ASN A 282 -21.87 15.98 -2.00
N GLY A 283 -22.82 16.36 -2.85
CA GLY A 283 -22.68 17.54 -3.66
C GLY A 283 -23.77 17.67 -4.69
N THR A 284 -23.75 18.78 -5.38
CA THR A 284 -24.68 19.05 -6.48
C THR A 284 -24.49 18.02 -7.58
N PHE A 285 -25.56 17.32 -7.92
CA PHE A 285 -25.68 16.56 -9.15
C PHE A 285 -26.78 17.16 -10.01
N ASP A 286 -26.44 17.53 -11.24
CA ASP A 286 -27.43 18.08 -12.18
C ASP A 286 -28.15 16.94 -12.90
N THR A 287 -29.44 16.79 -12.63
CA THR A 287 -30.31 15.79 -13.26
C THR A 287 -30.79 16.18 -14.67
N ALA A 288 -30.55 17.41 -15.12
CA ALA A 288 -30.74 17.82 -16.50
C ALA A 288 -29.53 17.35 -17.34
N LEU A 289 -29.76 16.44 -18.28
CA LEU A 289 -28.72 15.78 -19.05
C LEU A 289 -28.69 16.28 -20.51
N ASP A 290 -27.49 16.33 -21.08
CA ASP A 290 -27.28 16.56 -22.51
C ASP A 290 -27.70 15.33 -23.34
N ALA A 291 -27.64 15.44 -24.66
CA ALA A 291 -28.00 14.35 -25.57
C ALA A 291 -27.10 13.09 -25.43
N ARG A 292 -25.95 13.21 -24.79
CA ARG A 292 -25.03 12.09 -24.50
C ARG A 292 -25.27 11.51 -23.10
N GLY A 293 -26.19 12.08 -22.32
CA GLY A 293 -26.50 11.68 -20.97
C GLY A 293 -25.53 12.22 -19.92
N PHE A 294 -24.86 13.37 -20.16
CA PHE A 294 -24.01 14.05 -19.19
C PHE A 294 -24.72 15.27 -18.58
N PRO A 295 -24.49 15.58 -17.29
CA PRO A 295 -24.99 16.78 -16.64
C PRO A 295 -24.67 18.06 -17.42
N VAL A 296 -25.71 18.88 -17.72
CA VAL A 296 -25.54 20.08 -18.56
C VAL A 296 -24.72 21.17 -17.89
N ASN A 297 -24.74 21.26 -16.55
CA ASN A 297 -23.93 22.20 -15.79
C ASN A 297 -22.57 21.63 -15.38
N GLY A 298 -22.32 20.33 -15.62
CA GLY A 298 -21.05 19.69 -15.30
C GLY A 298 -20.85 19.34 -13.84
N ASP A 299 -21.93 19.24 -13.05
CA ASP A 299 -21.89 18.94 -11.62
C ASP A 299 -22.16 17.46 -11.38
N TYR A 300 -21.18 16.76 -10.74
CA TYR A 300 -21.16 15.29 -10.57
C TYR A 300 -21.11 14.87 -9.10
N GLY A 301 -21.68 15.64 -8.19
CA GLY A 301 -21.76 15.26 -6.77
C GLY A 301 -22.34 13.85 -6.57
N ASN A 302 -21.81 13.11 -5.62
CA ASN A 302 -22.23 11.74 -5.28
C ASN A 302 -22.21 10.76 -6.46
N ALA A 303 -21.17 10.82 -7.28
CA ALA A 303 -21.01 9.97 -8.46
C ALA A 303 -19.73 9.12 -8.44
N PHE A 304 -19.79 7.97 -9.09
CA PHE A 304 -18.63 7.21 -9.53
C PHE A 304 -18.19 7.78 -10.88
N VAL A 305 -17.03 8.40 -10.97
CA VAL A 305 -16.56 9.06 -12.19
C VAL A 305 -15.35 8.35 -12.79
N LYS A 306 -15.35 8.31 -14.13
CA LYS A 306 -14.20 7.93 -14.95
C LYS A 306 -13.62 9.17 -15.58
N LEU A 307 -12.37 9.48 -15.29
CA LEU A 307 -11.64 10.60 -15.87
C LEU A 307 -10.64 10.09 -16.91
N SER A 308 -10.52 10.81 -18.01
CA SER A 308 -9.56 10.49 -19.07
C SER A 308 -8.64 11.69 -19.32
N PRO A 309 -7.32 11.50 -19.18
CA PRO A 309 -6.33 12.48 -19.63
C PRO A 309 -6.18 12.42 -21.14
N THR A 310 -6.11 13.58 -21.79
CA THR A 310 -5.78 13.73 -23.21
C THR A 310 -4.74 14.83 -23.34
N GLY A 311 -3.47 14.45 -23.44
CA GLY A 311 -2.37 15.39 -23.30
C GLY A 311 -2.41 16.04 -21.90
N THR A 312 -2.48 17.36 -21.85
CA THR A 312 -2.59 18.14 -20.61
C THR A 312 -4.05 18.41 -20.18
N THR A 313 -5.04 17.90 -20.89
CA THR A 313 -6.46 18.10 -20.58
C THR A 313 -7.00 16.90 -19.83
N LEU A 314 -7.66 17.16 -18.70
CA LEU A 314 -8.39 16.15 -17.93
C LEU A 314 -9.89 16.37 -18.15
N SER A 315 -10.62 15.31 -18.45
CA SER A 315 -12.07 15.37 -18.72
C SER A 315 -12.81 14.17 -18.15
N ILE A 316 -14.10 14.32 -17.90
CA ILE A 316 -14.99 13.22 -17.52
C ILE A 316 -15.32 12.42 -18.79
N ALA A 317 -14.91 11.15 -18.80
CA ALA A 317 -15.15 10.22 -19.90
C ALA A 317 -16.46 9.48 -19.73
N ASP A 318 -16.82 9.14 -18.48
CA ASP A 318 -18.07 8.46 -18.13
C ASP A 318 -18.35 8.58 -16.64
N TYR A 319 -19.56 8.23 -16.20
CA TYR A 319 -19.93 8.26 -14.80
C TYR A 319 -21.11 7.31 -14.51
N PHE A 320 -21.32 7.04 -13.22
CA PHE A 320 -22.53 6.46 -12.66
C PHE A 320 -22.94 7.27 -11.44
N THR A 321 -24.24 7.48 -11.23
CA THR A 321 -24.79 7.92 -9.94
C THR A 321 -26.14 7.26 -9.69
N MET A 322 -26.50 7.13 -8.42
CA MET A 322 -27.72 6.47 -7.99
C MET A 322 -28.96 7.29 -8.41
N TYR A 323 -30.08 6.59 -8.66
CA TYR A 323 -31.33 7.24 -9.04
C TYR A 323 -31.84 8.22 -7.96
N ASN A 324 -31.51 7.98 -6.69
CA ASN A 324 -31.87 8.77 -5.50
C ASN A 324 -30.73 9.67 -5.01
N THR A 325 -29.71 9.95 -5.82
CA THR A 325 -28.49 10.69 -5.45
C THR A 325 -28.77 12.03 -4.73
N GLY A 326 -29.82 12.76 -5.12
CA GLY A 326 -30.21 14.00 -4.45
C GLY A 326 -30.67 13.80 -3.01
N THR A 327 -31.39 12.71 -2.73
CA THR A 327 -31.79 12.35 -1.37
C THR A 327 -30.59 11.91 -0.54
N GLU A 328 -29.72 11.06 -1.09
CA GLU A 328 -28.52 10.61 -0.42
C GLU A 328 -27.58 11.76 -0.08
N SER A 329 -27.30 12.65 -1.02
CA SER A 329 -26.50 13.86 -0.76
C SER A 329 -27.09 14.72 0.36
N SER A 330 -28.41 14.91 0.38
CA SER A 330 -29.07 15.75 1.40
C SER A 330 -29.12 15.13 2.79
N THR A 331 -28.90 13.82 2.91
CA THR A 331 -28.92 13.05 4.16
C THR A 331 -27.56 12.52 4.58
N ASP A 332 -26.49 12.98 3.94
CA ASP A 332 -25.11 12.56 4.19
C ASP A 332 -24.88 11.04 3.99
N VAL A 333 -25.50 10.47 2.96
CA VAL A 333 -25.38 9.06 2.58
C VAL A 333 -24.68 8.96 1.23
N ASP A 334 -23.45 9.47 1.18
CA ASP A 334 -22.68 9.59 -0.05
C ASP A 334 -21.89 8.32 -0.41
N LEU A 335 -21.70 8.14 -1.71
CA LEU A 335 -20.84 7.12 -2.30
C LEU A 335 -19.36 7.40 -2.03
N GLY A 336 -18.95 8.66 -2.02
CA GLY A 336 -17.56 9.10 -1.97
C GLY A 336 -16.84 8.95 -0.63
N SER A 337 -17.52 8.43 0.38
CA SER A 337 -16.86 8.08 1.65
C SER A 337 -15.89 6.88 1.51
N GLY A 338 -16.12 5.98 0.56
CA GLY A 338 -15.23 4.86 0.23
C GLY A 338 -14.33 5.13 -0.98
N GLY A 339 -13.42 4.21 -1.28
CA GLY A 339 -12.53 4.26 -2.43
C GLY A 339 -12.96 3.33 -3.56
N ALA A 340 -12.60 3.70 -4.81
CA ALA A 340 -12.82 2.88 -5.99
C ALA A 340 -11.68 1.87 -6.17
N MET A 341 -12.00 0.69 -6.71
CA MET A 341 -11.04 -0.34 -7.09
C MET A 341 -11.37 -0.90 -8.48
N LEU A 342 -10.34 -1.17 -9.29
CA LEU A 342 -10.50 -1.86 -10.57
C LEU A 342 -10.28 -3.35 -10.39
N LEU A 343 -11.19 -4.15 -10.96
CA LEU A 343 -11.06 -5.59 -10.99
C LEU A 343 -10.23 -6.03 -12.22
N PRO A 344 -9.49 -7.13 -12.11
CA PRO A 344 -8.91 -7.76 -13.30
C PRO A 344 -10.04 -8.17 -14.24
N PRO A 345 -9.75 -8.44 -15.54
CA PRO A 345 -10.77 -8.93 -16.47
C PRO A 345 -11.47 -10.18 -15.91
N LEU A 346 -12.80 -10.14 -15.81
CA LEU A 346 -13.64 -11.22 -15.31
C LEU A 346 -14.57 -11.70 -16.41
N LEU A 347 -14.97 -12.97 -16.37
CA LEU A 347 -15.90 -13.52 -17.35
C LEU A 347 -17.34 -13.35 -16.87
N ASP A 348 -18.22 -12.81 -17.72
CA ASP A 348 -19.66 -12.77 -17.46
C ASP A 348 -20.30 -14.16 -17.59
N ALA A 349 -21.61 -14.25 -17.35
CA ALA A 349 -22.36 -15.52 -17.41
C ALA A 349 -22.33 -16.18 -18.82
N ASN A 350 -21.98 -15.43 -19.86
CA ASN A 350 -21.85 -15.93 -21.24
C ASN A 350 -20.39 -16.23 -21.61
N GLY A 351 -19.45 -16.11 -20.65
CA GLY A 351 -18.02 -16.30 -20.86
C GLY A 351 -17.34 -15.15 -21.61
N GLN A 352 -17.97 -13.96 -21.66
CA GLN A 352 -17.35 -12.77 -22.25
C GLN A 352 -16.55 -11.99 -21.21
N PRO A 353 -15.35 -11.50 -21.53
CA PRO A 353 -14.56 -10.69 -20.63
C PRO A 353 -15.25 -9.35 -20.34
N ARG A 354 -15.20 -8.94 -19.09
CA ARG A 354 -15.70 -7.66 -18.58
C ARG A 354 -14.61 -6.95 -17.82
N ASP A 355 -14.48 -5.68 -18.09
CA ASP A 355 -13.61 -4.77 -17.34
C ASP A 355 -14.46 -4.06 -16.29
N LEU A 356 -14.41 -4.54 -15.06
CA LEU A 356 -15.27 -4.04 -14.00
C LEU A 356 -14.50 -3.15 -13.02
N ALA A 357 -15.23 -2.24 -12.38
CA ALA A 357 -14.77 -1.49 -11.22
C ALA A 357 -15.82 -1.58 -10.11
N VAL A 358 -15.39 -1.38 -8.86
CA VAL A 358 -16.25 -1.52 -7.69
C VAL A 358 -16.05 -0.34 -6.74
N GLY A 359 -17.14 0.09 -6.11
CA GLY A 359 -17.17 1.11 -5.06
C GLY A 359 -18.36 0.91 -4.15
N ALA A 360 -18.28 1.46 -2.94
CA ALA A 360 -19.34 1.46 -1.93
C ALA A 360 -19.22 2.71 -1.06
N GLY A 361 -20.35 3.18 -0.56
CA GLY A 361 -20.47 4.38 0.25
C GLY A 361 -21.21 4.16 1.56
N LYS A 362 -21.82 5.24 2.08
CA LYS A 362 -22.53 5.22 3.36
C LYS A 362 -23.86 4.47 3.34
N ASP A 363 -24.40 4.21 2.15
CA ASP A 363 -25.63 3.44 1.96
C ASP A 363 -25.47 1.92 2.20
N GLY A 364 -24.20 1.44 2.28
CA GLY A 364 -23.89 0.03 2.48
C GLY A 364 -24.16 -0.87 1.27
N HIS A 365 -24.44 -0.26 0.11
CA HIS A 365 -24.54 -0.97 -1.16
C HIS A 365 -23.16 -1.10 -1.81
N ILE A 366 -22.92 -2.20 -2.52
CA ILE A 366 -21.73 -2.35 -3.36
C ILE A 366 -22.16 -2.19 -4.82
N TYR A 367 -21.59 -1.21 -5.50
CA TYR A 367 -21.83 -0.93 -6.90
C TYR A 367 -20.70 -1.49 -7.75
N VAL A 368 -21.03 -2.37 -8.68
CA VAL A 368 -20.13 -2.92 -9.69
C VAL A 368 -20.49 -2.31 -11.03
N VAL A 369 -19.57 -1.54 -11.60
CA VAL A 369 -19.78 -0.84 -12.87
C VAL A 369 -18.91 -1.45 -13.96
N ASP A 370 -19.40 -1.48 -15.21
CA ASP A 370 -18.59 -1.83 -16.37
C ASP A 370 -17.80 -0.60 -16.83
N ARG A 371 -16.46 -0.68 -16.85
CA ARG A 371 -15.57 0.44 -17.19
C ARG A 371 -15.74 0.96 -18.62
N ASN A 372 -16.41 0.19 -19.48
CA ASN A 372 -16.74 0.59 -20.85
C ASN A 372 -18.10 1.32 -20.94
N ASN A 373 -18.93 1.21 -19.89
CA ASN A 373 -20.20 1.92 -19.75
C ASN A 373 -20.61 1.90 -18.27
N LEU A 374 -20.29 2.99 -17.54
CA LEU A 374 -20.54 3.04 -16.10
C LEU A 374 -22.04 3.03 -15.75
N GLY A 375 -22.91 3.43 -16.68
CA GLY A 375 -24.36 3.37 -16.51
C GLY A 375 -25.04 4.73 -16.45
N LYS A 376 -24.33 5.81 -16.13
CA LYS A 376 -24.86 7.19 -16.02
C LYS A 376 -25.96 7.35 -14.97
N TYR A 377 -26.76 8.40 -15.09
CA TYR A 377 -27.93 8.65 -14.27
C TYR A 377 -29.22 8.22 -14.96
N HIS A 378 -30.06 7.50 -14.23
CA HIS A 378 -31.42 7.14 -14.61
C HIS A 378 -32.38 7.44 -13.46
N ALA A 379 -33.44 8.21 -13.70
CA ALA A 379 -34.31 8.74 -12.64
C ALA A 379 -35.04 7.69 -11.77
N ASN A 380 -35.09 6.42 -12.18
CA ASN A 380 -35.90 5.38 -11.51
C ASN A 380 -35.14 4.09 -11.21
N THR A 381 -33.87 3.95 -11.61
CA THR A 381 -33.12 2.70 -11.46
C THR A 381 -31.62 2.94 -11.53
N ASN A 382 -30.83 2.09 -10.90
CA ASN A 382 -29.39 2.06 -11.02
C ASN A 382 -28.99 1.19 -12.22
N ALA A 383 -28.47 1.81 -13.28
CA ALA A 383 -28.07 1.12 -14.50
C ALA A 383 -26.61 0.63 -14.44
N VAL A 384 -26.28 -0.14 -13.42
CA VAL A 384 -24.94 -0.72 -13.20
C VAL A 384 -24.85 -2.16 -13.65
N TYR A 385 -23.62 -2.70 -13.78
CA TYR A 385 -23.40 -4.10 -14.08
C TYR A 385 -24.04 -5.01 -13.01
N GLN A 386 -23.78 -4.70 -11.74
CA GLN A 386 -24.41 -5.36 -10.59
C GLN A 386 -24.48 -4.39 -9.41
N GLU A 387 -25.61 -4.39 -8.73
CA GLU A 387 -25.75 -3.81 -7.40
C GLU A 387 -25.93 -4.93 -6.38
N LEU A 388 -25.22 -4.86 -5.26
CA LEU A 388 -25.40 -5.73 -4.10
C LEU A 388 -26.06 -4.87 -2.99
N PRO A 389 -27.38 -4.85 -2.91
CA PRO A 389 -28.09 -3.95 -2.02
C PRO A 389 -27.92 -4.40 -0.56
N ALA A 390 -27.64 -3.43 0.34
CA ALA A 390 -27.44 -3.68 1.77
C ALA A 390 -26.45 -4.84 2.05
N ALA A 391 -25.41 -4.97 1.20
CA ALA A 391 -24.38 -5.99 1.36
C ALA A 391 -23.56 -5.79 2.63
N LEU A 392 -23.41 -4.53 3.03
CA LEU A 392 -22.67 -4.06 4.18
C LEU A 392 -23.65 -3.44 5.20
N SER A 393 -23.50 -3.82 6.48
CA SER A 393 -24.46 -3.40 7.52
C SER A 393 -24.17 -2.02 8.10
N GLY A 394 -23.05 -1.39 7.69
CA GLY A 394 -22.64 -0.05 8.11
C GLY A 394 -22.10 0.78 6.96
N SER A 395 -21.88 2.05 7.23
CA SER A 395 -21.30 2.97 6.27
C SER A 395 -19.85 2.57 5.91
N VAL A 396 -19.48 2.75 4.66
CA VAL A 396 -18.14 2.42 4.16
C VAL A 396 -17.25 3.65 4.21
N TYR A 397 -16.19 3.58 5.01
CA TYR A 397 -15.09 4.54 5.06
C TYR A 397 -13.77 3.79 4.84
N SER A 398 -13.78 2.89 3.86
CA SER A 398 -12.69 1.99 3.55
C SER A 398 -12.65 1.72 2.04
N SER A 399 -11.67 0.98 1.60
CA SER A 399 -11.65 0.44 0.24
C SER A 399 -11.63 -1.08 0.28
N PRO A 400 -12.15 -1.75 -0.76
CA PRO A 400 -12.11 -3.20 -0.81
C PRO A 400 -10.72 -3.70 -1.16
N ALA A 401 -10.44 -4.98 -0.87
CA ALA A 401 -9.33 -5.69 -1.47
C ALA A 401 -9.84 -6.81 -2.39
N TRP A 402 -9.00 -7.22 -3.32
CA TRP A 402 -9.29 -8.29 -4.28
C TRP A 402 -8.29 -9.41 -4.20
N PHE A 403 -8.74 -10.66 -4.21
CA PHE A 403 -7.87 -11.81 -4.39
C PHE A 403 -8.60 -12.98 -5.01
N ASN A 404 -8.07 -13.51 -6.11
CA ASN A 404 -8.47 -14.77 -6.74
C ASN A 404 -9.99 -14.99 -6.82
N GLY A 405 -10.72 -14.06 -7.41
CA GLY A 405 -12.17 -14.16 -7.58
C GLY A 405 -12.99 -13.75 -6.35
N THR A 406 -12.37 -13.17 -5.33
CA THR A 406 -13.06 -12.75 -4.10
C THR A 406 -12.79 -11.28 -3.78
N LEU A 407 -13.85 -10.57 -3.47
CA LEU A 407 -13.87 -9.18 -3.00
C LEU A 407 -14.03 -9.15 -1.49
N TYR A 408 -13.19 -8.36 -0.80
CA TYR A 408 -13.21 -8.22 0.66
C TYR A 408 -13.55 -6.78 1.04
N TYR A 409 -14.52 -6.59 1.94
CA TYR A 409 -14.96 -5.29 2.45
C TYR A 409 -15.05 -5.26 3.97
N GLY A 410 -14.61 -4.15 4.59
CA GLY A 410 -14.72 -3.88 6.03
C GLY A 410 -15.44 -2.56 6.30
N ALA A 411 -16.79 -2.58 6.40
CA ALA A 411 -17.57 -1.41 6.74
C ALA A 411 -17.53 -1.08 8.24
N SER A 412 -17.89 0.14 8.60
CA SER A 412 -17.96 0.61 9.99
C SER A 412 -19.05 -0.11 10.78
N GLY A 413 -18.69 -0.68 11.92
CA GLY A 413 -19.61 -1.44 12.77
C GLY A 413 -20.01 -2.82 12.21
N ASP A 414 -19.38 -3.26 11.12
CA ASP A 414 -19.69 -4.52 10.44
C ASP A 414 -18.49 -5.50 10.50
N ASN A 415 -18.77 -6.77 10.21
CA ASN A 415 -17.73 -7.77 10.04
C ASN A 415 -16.97 -7.55 8.74
N LEU A 416 -15.70 -7.95 8.68
CA LEU A 416 -14.99 -8.07 7.40
C LEU A 416 -15.66 -9.18 6.59
N LYS A 417 -16.15 -8.86 5.39
CA LYS A 417 -16.96 -9.75 4.54
C LYS A 417 -16.24 -10.10 3.24
N ALA A 418 -16.42 -11.32 2.77
CA ALA A 418 -15.90 -11.83 1.51
C ALA A 418 -17.04 -12.14 0.54
N PHE A 419 -16.96 -11.65 -0.70
CA PHE A 419 -17.94 -11.89 -1.76
C PHE A 419 -17.28 -12.59 -2.92
N ALA A 420 -17.65 -13.84 -3.17
CA ALA A 420 -17.07 -14.61 -4.29
C ALA A 420 -17.75 -14.24 -5.61
N PHE A 421 -16.93 -14.05 -6.65
CA PHE A 421 -17.40 -13.85 -8.03
C PHE A 421 -17.52 -15.20 -8.72
N SER A 422 -18.68 -15.52 -9.22
CA SER A 422 -18.94 -16.75 -9.97
C SER A 422 -20.11 -16.57 -10.93
N ASN A 423 -20.09 -17.27 -12.06
CA ASN A 423 -21.14 -17.17 -13.08
C ASN A 423 -21.44 -15.71 -13.53
N GLY A 424 -20.42 -14.88 -13.57
CA GLY A 424 -20.55 -13.49 -14.00
C GLY A 424 -21.07 -12.51 -12.95
N ALA A 425 -21.16 -12.89 -11.68
CA ALA A 425 -21.68 -12.01 -10.63
C ALA A 425 -21.05 -12.31 -9.25
N PHE A 426 -21.04 -11.32 -8.37
CA PHE A 426 -20.79 -11.53 -6.95
C PHE A 426 -21.98 -12.15 -6.26
N GLY A 427 -21.73 -13.18 -5.45
CA GLY A 427 -22.76 -13.86 -4.69
C GLY A 427 -23.24 -13.08 -3.46
N MET A 428 -24.52 -13.24 -3.12
CA MET A 428 -25.13 -12.82 -1.84
C MET A 428 -25.84 -14.02 -1.22
N PRO A 429 -25.73 -14.25 0.09
CA PRO A 429 -24.96 -13.51 1.11
C PRO A 429 -23.45 -13.66 0.91
N PRO A 430 -22.58 -12.98 1.73
CA PRO A 430 -21.13 -13.13 1.66
C PRO A 430 -20.73 -14.60 1.84
N SER A 431 -19.70 -15.03 1.12
CA SER A 431 -19.17 -16.41 1.17
C SER A 431 -18.54 -16.75 2.53
N SER A 432 -17.99 -15.75 3.21
CA SER A 432 -17.53 -15.83 4.60
C SER A 432 -17.41 -14.44 5.21
N GLN A 433 -17.31 -14.39 6.54
CA GLN A 433 -17.07 -13.15 7.28
C GLN A 433 -16.25 -13.41 8.55
N SER A 434 -15.58 -12.36 9.06
CA SER A 434 -14.86 -12.41 10.34
C SER A 434 -15.83 -12.54 11.52
N ALA A 435 -15.34 -13.06 12.65
CA ALA A 435 -16.09 -13.01 13.92
C ALA A 435 -16.07 -11.59 14.52
N THR A 436 -15.00 -10.82 14.30
CA THR A 436 -14.84 -9.45 14.78
C THR A 436 -15.61 -8.49 13.88
N ALA A 437 -16.37 -7.58 14.50
CA ALA A 437 -16.93 -6.40 13.86
C ALA A 437 -15.97 -5.23 14.09
N PHE A 438 -15.65 -4.52 13.02
CA PHE A 438 -14.70 -3.40 13.06
C PHE A 438 -15.44 -2.10 13.37
N GLY A 439 -15.11 -1.47 14.50
CA GLY A 439 -15.63 -0.16 14.87
C GLY A 439 -15.31 0.92 13.83
N TYR A 440 -15.80 2.16 14.04
CA TYR A 440 -15.50 3.27 13.12
C TYR A 440 -13.98 3.50 12.96
N PRO A 441 -13.48 3.63 11.74
CA PRO A 441 -14.17 3.79 10.45
C PRO A 441 -14.43 2.47 9.68
N GLY A 442 -14.26 1.32 10.26
CA GLY A 442 -14.18 0.03 9.61
C GLY A 442 -12.72 -0.36 9.36
N ALA A 443 -12.47 -1.20 8.38
CA ALA A 443 -11.12 -1.61 8.01
C ALA A 443 -10.93 -1.63 6.48
N THR A 444 -9.78 -1.13 6.02
CA THR A 444 -9.30 -1.34 4.65
C THR A 444 -8.40 -2.58 4.66
N PRO A 445 -8.86 -3.71 4.08
CA PRO A 445 -8.07 -4.93 4.08
C PRO A 445 -6.90 -4.86 3.10
N ALA A 446 -5.79 -5.53 3.44
CA ALA A 446 -4.68 -5.81 2.54
C ALA A 446 -4.49 -7.32 2.38
N ILE A 447 -3.96 -7.76 1.25
CA ILE A 447 -3.74 -9.18 0.94
C ILE A 447 -2.26 -9.46 0.75
N SER A 448 -1.77 -10.52 1.38
CA SER A 448 -0.46 -11.11 1.04
C SER A 448 -0.64 -12.54 0.55
N ALA A 449 0.07 -12.91 -0.51
CA ALA A 449 0.01 -14.25 -1.10
C ALA A 449 1.26 -14.57 -1.91
N ASN A 450 1.56 -15.86 -2.08
CA ASN A 450 2.52 -16.36 -3.05
C ASN A 450 1.78 -16.80 -4.32
N GLY A 451 1.69 -15.92 -5.30
CA GLY A 451 0.82 -16.09 -6.45
C GLY A 451 -0.64 -16.23 -6.00
N PHE A 452 -1.23 -17.40 -6.26
CA PHE A 452 -2.62 -17.71 -5.85
C PHE A 452 -2.70 -18.63 -4.62
N THR A 453 -1.60 -18.75 -3.86
CA THR A 453 -1.52 -19.67 -2.71
C THR A 453 -1.13 -18.93 -1.43
N ASN A 454 -1.42 -19.54 -0.28
CA ASN A 454 -1.03 -19.05 1.05
C ASN A 454 -1.55 -17.63 1.36
N ALA A 455 -2.71 -17.26 0.83
CA ALA A 455 -3.23 -15.91 0.98
C ALA A 455 -3.74 -15.64 2.39
N ILE A 456 -3.37 -14.45 2.90
CA ILE A 456 -3.81 -13.91 4.18
C ILE A 456 -4.46 -12.55 3.94
N VAL A 457 -5.60 -12.32 4.58
CA VAL A 457 -6.25 -11.00 4.64
C VAL A 457 -5.84 -10.34 5.95
N TRP A 458 -5.27 -9.15 5.84
CA TRP A 458 -4.82 -8.33 6.95
C TRP A 458 -5.77 -7.15 7.15
N ALA A 459 -6.08 -6.82 8.40
CA ALA A 459 -6.92 -5.68 8.74
C ALA A 459 -6.44 -5.04 10.04
N ALA A 460 -6.52 -3.71 10.12
CA ALA A 460 -6.21 -2.95 11.33
C ALA A 460 -7.50 -2.42 11.97
N GLU A 461 -7.64 -2.59 13.28
CA GLU A 461 -8.74 -2.02 14.06
C GLU A 461 -8.31 -0.70 14.70
N ASN A 462 -9.12 0.34 14.51
CA ASN A 462 -8.95 1.62 15.18
C ASN A 462 -9.54 1.55 16.60
N ALA A 463 -8.68 1.31 17.57
CA ALA A 463 -9.04 1.23 18.98
C ALA A 463 -8.03 2.00 19.85
N THR A 464 -8.33 2.21 21.12
CA THR A 464 -7.41 2.84 22.10
C THR A 464 -6.05 2.13 22.13
N THR A 465 -6.06 0.83 21.97
CA THR A 465 -4.90 0.01 21.58
C THR A 465 -5.23 -0.60 20.24
N ALA A 466 -4.49 -0.23 19.21
CA ALA A 466 -4.68 -0.75 17.85
C ALA A 466 -4.56 -2.26 17.82
N VAL A 467 -5.35 -2.91 16.99
CA VAL A 467 -5.29 -4.37 16.81
C VAL A 467 -5.00 -4.70 15.35
N LEU A 468 -3.95 -5.47 15.11
CA LEU A 468 -3.69 -6.09 13.81
C LEU A 468 -4.34 -7.47 13.79
N HIS A 469 -5.15 -7.73 12.77
CA HIS A 469 -5.80 -9.01 12.50
C HIS A 469 -5.24 -9.66 11.23
N ALA A 470 -5.16 -10.98 11.22
CA ALA A 470 -4.82 -11.81 10.07
C ALA A 470 -5.83 -12.95 9.93
N TYR A 471 -6.41 -13.07 8.74
CA TYR A 471 -7.43 -14.11 8.44
C TYR A 471 -6.97 -14.97 7.26
N ASP A 472 -7.40 -16.23 7.24
CA ASP A 472 -7.27 -17.09 6.07
C ASP A 472 -8.16 -16.52 4.94
N ALA A 473 -7.56 -16.17 3.81
CA ALA A 473 -8.29 -15.54 2.71
C ALA A 473 -9.37 -16.45 2.11
N SER A 474 -9.24 -17.77 2.25
CA SER A 474 -10.26 -18.72 1.77
C SER A 474 -11.51 -18.77 2.67
N ASN A 475 -11.39 -18.33 3.92
CA ASN A 475 -12.49 -18.31 4.89
C ASN A 475 -12.19 -17.34 6.06
N LEU A 476 -12.79 -16.18 6.04
CA LEU A 476 -12.60 -15.13 7.06
C LEU A 476 -13.06 -15.54 8.48
N SER A 477 -13.85 -16.61 8.64
CA SER A 477 -14.18 -17.12 9.98
C SER A 477 -12.97 -17.74 10.68
N LYS A 478 -11.89 -18.01 9.94
CA LYS A 478 -10.62 -18.52 10.44
C LYS A 478 -9.63 -17.38 10.66
N GLU A 479 -9.68 -16.80 11.85
CA GLU A 479 -8.64 -15.87 12.30
C GLU A 479 -7.36 -16.65 12.61
N LEU A 480 -6.27 -16.26 11.98
CA LEU A 480 -4.94 -16.88 12.15
C LEU A 480 -4.21 -16.26 13.34
N TYR A 481 -4.36 -14.95 13.49
CA TYR A 481 -3.70 -14.15 14.51
C TYR A 481 -4.44 -12.82 14.73
N ASN A 482 -4.44 -12.35 15.97
CA ASN A 482 -4.58 -10.93 16.28
C ASN A 482 -3.64 -10.52 17.41
N SER A 483 -3.25 -9.22 17.43
CA SER A 483 -2.22 -8.72 18.35
C SER A 483 -2.64 -8.75 19.83
N ASN A 484 -3.95 -8.86 20.14
CA ASN A 484 -4.45 -9.00 21.51
C ASN A 484 -4.24 -10.40 22.10
N GLN A 485 -3.98 -11.41 21.25
CA GLN A 485 -3.75 -12.79 21.72
C GLN A 485 -2.40 -12.99 22.40
N ALA A 486 -1.46 -12.06 22.18
CA ALA A 486 -0.12 -12.18 22.71
C ALA A 486 -0.09 -12.02 24.24
N PRO A 487 0.55 -12.95 24.98
CA PRO A 487 0.61 -12.90 26.44
C PRO A 487 1.20 -11.58 26.96
N GLY A 488 0.60 -11.02 28.01
CA GLY A 488 1.10 -9.81 28.65
C GLY A 488 1.08 -8.54 27.79
N GLY A 489 0.33 -8.54 26.67
CA GLY A 489 0.24 -7.39 25.77
C GLY A 489 1.55 -7.09 25.02
N GLN A 490 2.42 -8.09 24.86
CA GLN A 490 3.74 -7.89 24.20
C GLN A 490 3.61 -7.39 22.76
N ASP A 491 2.48 -7.63 22.09
CA ASP A 491 2.21 -7.19 20.73
C ASP A 491 1.42 -5.87 20.66
N ASN A 492 1.24 -5.19 21.79
CA ASN A 492 0.71 -3.82 21.78
C ASN A 492 1.70 -2.89 21.06
N PHE A 493 1.19 -2.14 20.07
CA PHE A 493 2.00 -1.28 19.21
C PHE A 493 1.56 0.19 19.18
N GLY A 494 0.64 0.57 20.08
CA GLY A 494 0.20 1.95 20.25
C GLY A 494 -1.30 2.13 20.03
N ALA A 495 -1.75 3.38 20.05
CA ALA A 495 -3.13 3.74 19.80
C ALA A 495 -3.47 3.64 18.31
N GLY A 496 -4.69 3.20 18.03
CA GLY A 496 -5.20 3.14 16.65
C GLY A 496 -5.33 4.51 16.01
N ASN A 497 -5.37 4.50 14.70
CA ASN A 497 -5.66 5.67 13.89
C ASN A 497 -6.69 5.31 12.82
N LYS A 498 -7.28 6.32 12.17
CA LYS A 498 -8.31 6.14 11.15
C LYS A 498 -7.68 5.79 9.79
N TYR A 499 -8.39 5.03 8.98
CA TYR A 499 -8.08 4.77 7.57
C TYR A 499 -6.75 4.04 7.31
N ILE A 500 -6.29 3.31 8.29
CA ILE A 500 -5.01 2.60 8.22
C ILE A 500 -5.11 1.38 7.31
N VAL A 501 -4.15 1.26 6.42
CA VAL A 501 -3.93 0.11 5.54
C VAL A 501 -2.65 -0.59 5.96
N PRO A 502 -2.68 -1.87 6.34
CA PRO A 502 -1.45 -2.62 6.60
C PRO A 502 -0.59 -2.74 5.33
N THR A 503 0.68 -2.36 5.41
CA THR A 503 1.65 -2.61 4.35
C THR A 503 2.33 -3.95 4.59
N VAL A 504 2.15 -4.91 3.69
CA VAL A 504 2.65 -6.28 3.84
C VAL A 504 3.66 -6.58 2.75
N VAL A 505 4.91 -6.76 3.15
CA VAL A 505 6.02 -7.01 2.21
C VAL A 505 7.22 -7.63 2.92
N ASP A 506 7.92 -8.52 2.22
CA ASP A 506 9.19 -9.12 2.65
C ASP A 506 9.13 -9.73 4.07
N GLY A 507 8.07 -10.49 4.33
CA GLY A 507 7.86 -11.17 5.62
C GLY A 507 7.50 -10.26 6.79
N LYS A 508 7.15 -9.01 6.54
CA LYS A 508 6.76 -8.03 7.56
C LYS A 508 5.41 -7.39 7.27
N VAL A 509 4.78 -6.92 8.32
CA VAL A 509 3.54 -6.13 8.28
C VAL A 509 3.79 -4.83 9.04
N TYR A 510 3.65 -3.71 8.36
CA TYR A 510 3.80 -2.36 8.89
C TYR A 510 2.42 -1.75 9.09
N VAL A 511 2.12 -1.31 10.30
CA VAL A 511 0.81 -0.78 10.68
C VAL A 511 0.96 0.58 11.31
N ALA A 512 0.49 1.61 10.63
CA ALA A 512 0.53 2.99 11.13
C ALA A 512 -0.35 3.17 12.37
N THR A 513 0.04 4.10 13.24
CA THR A 513 -0.60 4.40 14.52
C THR A 513 -0.66 5.90 14.79
N ALA A 514 -1.23 6.28 15.91
CA ALA A 514 -1.27 7.68 16.36
C ALA A 514 0.11 8.28 16.72
N SER A 515 1.21 7.50 16.68
CA SER A 515 2.55 7.98 17.09
C SER A 515 3.71 7.25 16.42
N GLY A 516 3.46 6.63 15.26
CA GLY A 516 4.47 5.90 14.52
C GLY A 516 3.93 4.65 13.84
N VAL A 517 4.75 3.59 13.75
CA VAL A 517 4.42 2.36 13.02
C VAL A 517 4.77 1.13 13.86
N GLY A 518 3.82 0.20 14.02
CA GLY A 518 4.05 -1.14 14.53
C GLY A 518 4.60 -2.04 13.42
N VAL A 519 5.70 -2.74 13.69
CA VAL A 519 6.32 -3.68 12.75
C VAL A 519 6.16 -5.10 13.27
N PHE A 520 5.47 -5.93 12.48
CA PHE A 520 5.18 -7.32 12.79
C PHE A 520 5.90 -8.25 11.81
N GLY A 521 6.18 -9.48 12.25
CA GLY A 521 6.82 -10.49 11.44
C GLY A 521 7.01 -11.79 12.20
N LEU A 522 7.72 -12.75 11.57
CA LEU A 522 8.02 -14.01 12.23
C LEU A 522 9.02 -13.80 13.36
N ARG A 523 8.72 -14.36 14.52
CA ARG A 523 9.63 -14.45 15.67
C ARG A 523 10.63 -15.55 15.42
N CYS A 524 11.66 -15.26 14.65
CA CYS A 524 12.63 -16.25 14.19
C CYS A 524 13.62 -16.63 15.29
N SER A 525 13.67 -17.93 15.60
CA SER A 525 14.70 -18.53 16.43
C SER A 525 15.52 -19.52 15.63
N TYR A 526 16.83 -19.52 15.85
CA TYR A 526 17.76 -20.39 15.16
C TYR A 526 18.68 -21.11 16.16
N ALA A 527 19.02 -22.38 15.88
CA ALA A 527 20.03 -23.12 16.63
C ALA A 527 20.85 -24.01 15.70
N LEU A 528 22.18 -23.97 15.83
CA LEU A 528 23.10 -24.83 15.08
C LEU A 528 23.41 -26.08 15.90
N ILE A 529 23.25 -27.27 15.30
CA ILE A 529 23.44 -28.56 15.93
C ILE A 529 24.32 -29.45 15.04
N PRO A 530 25.55 -29.76 15.48
CA PRO A 530 26.28 -29.18 16.62
C PRO A 530 26.69 -27.73 16.34
N GLN A 531 27.28 -27.03 17.30
CA GLN A 531 27.81 -25.68 17.11
C GLN A 531 29.23 -25.62 16.57
N ARG A 532 29.90 -26.77 16.54
CA ARG A 532 31.27 -26.96 16.01
C ARG A 532 31.46 -28.35 15.46
N VAL A 533 32.48 -28.51 14.62
CA VAL A 533 32.96 -29.80 14.14
C VAL A 533 34.48 -29.84 14.13
N SER A 534 35.04 -31.00 14.46
CA SER A 534 36.48 -31.27 14.32
C SER A 534 36.73 -32.09 13.05
N MET A 535 37.64 -31.61 12.19
CA MET A 535 37.97 -32.21 10.91
C MET A 535 39.39 -32.79 10.93
N PRO A 536 39.64 -33.96 10.27
CA PRO A 536 40.98 -34.50 10.12
C PRO A 536 41.83 -33.64 9.18
N THR A 537 43.14 -33.88 9.18
CA THR A 537 44.09 -33.23 8.26
C THR A 537 43.74 -33.43 6.79
N ALA A 538 43.22 -34.59 6.41
CA ALA A 538 42.80 -34.89 5.04
C ALA A 538 41.57 -34.07 4.59
N GLY A 539 40.89 -33.36 5.50
CA GLY A 539 39.65 -32.67 5.20
C GLY A 539 38.48 -33.63 5.03
N GLY A 540 37.52 -33.24 4.19
CA GLY A 540 36.34 -34.07 3.87
C GLY A 540 35.03 -33.31 3.98
N THR A 541 33.91 -34.03 3.86
CA THR A 541 32.57 -33.49 3.98
C THR A 541 32.09 -33.50 5.42
N ALA A 542 31.47 -32.46 5.87
CA ALA A 542 30.76 -32.40 7.15
C ALA A 542 29.37 -31.76 6.97
N ALA A 543 28.52 -31.95 7.97
CA ALA A 543 27.19 -31.38 7.98
C ALA A 543 26.87 -30.76 9.35
N LEU A 544 25.97 -29.75 9.32
CA LEU A 544 25.31 -29.21 10.50
C LEU A 544 23.82 -29.17 10.25
N LYS A 545 23.01 -29.32 11.30
CA LYS A 545 21.57 -29.11 11.27
C LYS A 545 21.28 -27.69 11.79
N LEU A 546 20.57 -26.91 10.98
CA LEU A 546 19.94 -25.69 11.39
C LEU A 546 18.52 -26.01 11.88
N ALA A 547 18.25 -25.86 13.16
CA ALA A 547 16.89 -25.81 13.67
C ALA A 547 16.45 -24.35 13.61
N ALA A 548 15.33 -24.10 12.95
CA ALA A 548 14.75 -22.76 12.81
C ALA A 548 13.23 -22.83 12.94
N THR A 549 12.60 -21.73 13.38
CA THR A 549 11.15 -21.57 13.32
C THR A 549 10.68 -21.74 11.88
N SER A 550 9.52 -22.40 11.69
CA SER A 550 8.97 -22.63 10.34
C SER A 550 8.76 -21.33 9.58
N GLY A 551 9.22 -21.28 8.32
CA GLY A 551 9.13 -20.10 7.47
C GLY A 551 10.20 -19.02 7.70
N CYS A 552 11.01 -19.12 8.77
CA CYS A 552 12.08 -18.16 9.04
C CYS A 552 13.18 -18.24 7.99
N PRO A 553 13.54 -17.15 7.29
CA PRO A 553 14.57 -17.14 6.28
C PRO A 553 15.96 -17.25 6.91
N TRP A 554 16.89 -17.88 6.22
CA TRP A 554 18.29 -17.97 6.63
C TRP A 554 19.23 -17.93 5.43
N SER A 555 20.44 -17.44 5.68
CA SER A 555 21.56 -17.53 4.75
C SER A 555 22.78 -18.11 5.43
N ALA A 556 23.69 -18.68 4.66
CA ALA A 556 24.95 -19.23 5.12
C ALA A 556 26.10 -18.76 4.24
N ALA A 557 27.22 -18.40 4.87
CA ALA A 557 28.45 -18.03 4.19
C ALA A 557 29.68 -18.56 4.94
N SER A 558 30.73 -18.89 4.19
CA SER A 558 32.07 -19.24 4.76
C SER A 558 32.96 -18.01 4.73
N ASN A 559 33.66 -17.75 5.82
CA ASN A 559 34.67 -16.69 5.88
C ASN A 559 36.08 -17.21 5.56
N SER A 560 36.21 -18.48 5.14
CA SER A 560 37.53 -19.14 4.96
C SER A 560 37.57 -19.86 3.61
N PRO A 561 38.61 -19.64 2.79
CA PRO A 561 38.71 -20.21 1.45
C PRO A 561 38.87 -21.74 1.42
N PHE A 562 39.21 -22.37 2.55
CA PHE A 562 39.35 -23.82 2.65
C PHE A 562 38.06 -24.53 3.11
N VAL A 563 36.97 -23.79 3.32
CA VAL A 563 35.64 -24.34 3.64
C VAL A 563 34.63 -23.83 2.62
N THR A 564 34.04 -24.74 1.86
CA THR A 564 33.03 -24.41 0.82
C THR A 564 31.70 -25.04 1.17
N ILE A 565 30.63 -24.25 1.22
CA ILE A 565 29.27 -24.76 1.39
C ILE A 565 28.85 -25.49 0.13
N SER A 566 28.45 -26.77 0.26
CA SER A 566 28.07 -27.66 -0.84
C SER A 566 26.56 -27.93 -0.94
N SER A 567 25.77 -27.49 0.05
CA SER A 567 24.31 -27.45 0.01
C SER A 567 23.82 -26.08 -0.43
N ASN A 568 22.50 -25.84 -0.42
CA ASN A 568 21.95 -24.51 -0.57
C ASN A 568 22.54 -23.57 0.50
N ALA A 569 22.93 -22.38 0.09
CA ALA A 569 23.49 -21.36 0.97
C ALA A 569 22.42 -20.42 1.55
N SER A 570 21.13 -20.63 1.24
CA SER A 570 19.98 -19.93 1.81
C SER A 570 18.73 -20.79 1.74
N GLY A 571 17.71 -20.43 2.52
CA GLY A 571 16.42 -21.13 2.55
C GLY A 571 15.51 -20.60 3.64
N THR A 572 14.43 -21.34 3.94
CA THR A 572 13.48 -21.03 5.01
C THR A 572 13.26 -22.24 5.93
N GLY A 573 13.04 -21.98 7.22
CA GLY A 573 12.84 -23.03 8.23
C GLY A 573 14.06 -23.89 8.50
N GLY A 574 13.87 -25.04 9.12
CA GLY A 574 14.96 -25.94 9.45
C GLY A 574 15.62 -26.58 8.22
N ALA A 575 16.95 -26.75 8.25
CA ALA A 575 17.72 -27.31 7.15
C ALA A 575 18.88 -28.14 7.62
N THR A 576 19.44 -28.98 6.73
CA THR A 576 20.77 -29.60 6.91
C THR A 576 21.70 -28.97 5.89
N LEU A 577 22.73 -28.30 6.37
CA LEU A 577 23.78 -27.73 5.53
C LEU A 577 24.96 -28.68 5.48
N THR A 578 25.46 -28.93 4.27
CA THR A 578 26.70 -29.70 4.04
C THR A 578 27.78 -28.76 3.51
N PHE A 579 29.02 -29.04 3.88
CA PHE A 579 30.19 -28.28 3.43
C PHE A 579 31.43 -29.17 3.29
N GLN A 580 32.32 -28.76 2.39
CA GLN A 580 33.60 -29.39 2.11
C GLN A 580 34.71 -28.63 2.83
N VAL A 581 35.61 -29.36 3.48
CA VAL A 581 36.82 -28.82 4.09
C VAL A 581 38.02 -29.37 3.32
N ALA A 582 38.83 -28.47 2.74
CA ALA A 582 40.03 -28.88 2.01
C ALA A 582 41.09 -29.48 2.94
N ALA A 583 41.99 -30.36 2.41
CA ALA A 583 43.10 -30.90 3.14
C ALA A 583 43.99 -29.79 3.74
N ASN A 584 44.57 -30.05 4.91
CA ASN A 584 45.44 -29.12 5.63
C ASN A 584 46.88 -29.68 5.73
N PRO A 585 47.76 -29.31 4.81
CA PRO A 585 49.16 -29.73 4.87
C PRO A 585 50.00 -28.95 5.90
N GLY A 586 49.44 -27.96 6.56
CA GLY A 586 50.11 -27.08 7.51
C GLY A 586 49.71 -27.28 8.97
N ALA A 587 49.87 -26.26 9.77
CA ALA A 587 49.47 -26.24 11.18
C ALA A 587 47.95 -26.33 11.34
N ALA A 588 47.46 -26.72 12.52
CA ALA A 588 46.04 -26.73 12.85
C ALA A 588 45.40 -25.36 12.58
N ARG A 589 44.20 -25.33 11.99
CA ARG A 589 43.50 -24.10 11.59
C ARG A 589 42.03 -24.13 11.94
N LYS A 590 41.44 -22.94 11.99
CA LYS A 590 40.03 -22.75 12.27
C LYS A 590 39.34 -21.97 11.15
N ALA A 591 38.08 -22.28 10.91
CA ALA A 591 37.18 -21.52 10.07
C ALA A 591 35.89 -21.23 10.83
N ALA A 592 35.17 -20.17 10.40
CA ALA A 592 33.84 -19.88 10.82
C ALA A 592 32.90 -19.88 9.61
N LEU A 593 31.78 -20.59 9.74
CA LEU A 593 30.62 -20.44 8.86
C LEU A 593 29.63 -19.56 9.58
N ARG A 594 29.14 -18.51 8.89
CA ARG A 594 27.99 -17.73 9.36
C ARG A 594 26.73 -18.39 8.83
N VAL A 595 25.81 -18.80 9.70
CA VAL A 595 24.53 -19.44 9.33
C VAL A 595 23.42 -18.80 10.15
N ALA A 596 22.46 -18.19 9.50
CA ALA A 596 21.36 -17.46 10.16
C ALA A 596 21.89 -16.47 11.23
N GLY A 597 22.92 -15.71 10.91
CA GLY A 597 23.58 -14.78 11.84
C GLY A 597 24.45 -15.43 12.94
N GLN A 598 24.37 -16.75 13.13
CA GLN A 598 25.14 -17.48 14.14
C GLN A 598 26.47 -17.97 13.58
N THR A 599 27.44 -18.23 14.48
CA THR A 599 28.78 -18.73 14.09
C THR A 599 28.86 -20.21 14.36
N PHE A 600 29.16 -21.01 13.31
CA PHE A 600 29.57 -22.41 13.39
C PHE A 600 31.07 -22.52 13.22
N THR A 601 31.74 -23.24 14.12
CA THR A 601 33.22 -23.36 14.10
C THR A 601 33.64 -24.67 13.48
N VAL A 602 34.59 -24.60 12.54
CA VAL A 602 35.32 -25.76 12.00
C VAL A 602 36.75 -25.76 12.53
N ASP A 603 37.09 -26.73 13.37
CA ASP A 603 38.43 -26.93 13.89
C ASP A 603 39.12 -28.04 13.03
N GLN A 604 40.17 -27.72 12.27
CA GLN A 604 40.88 -28.71 11.45
C GLN A 604 42.27 -28.95 12.01
N ARG A 605 42.60 -30.25 12.19
CA ARG A 605 43.93 -30.71 12.62
C ARG A 605 44.97 -30.37 11.56
N GLY A 606 46.17 -30.03 12.00
CA GLY A 606 47.34 -29.90 11.15
C GLY A 606 48.08 -31.25 10.98
N GLU A 607 48.92 -31.29 9.96
CA GLU A 607 49.86 -32.40 9.81
C GLU A 607 50.85 -32.34 10.98
N SER A 608 50.91 -33.41 11.78
CA SER A 608 51.91 -33.49 12.84
C SER A 608 53.31 -33.60 12.19
N TYR A 609 54.16 -32.60 12.40
CA TYR A 609 55.57 -32.68 12.03
C TYR A 609 56.15 -33.91 12.70
N ARG A 610 56.51 -34.94 11.90
CA ARG A 610 57.44 -36.01 12.34
C ARG A 610 58.86 -35.51 12.07
N PRO A 611 59.66 -35.25 13.10
CA PRO A 611 61.09 -34.99 12.88
C PRO A 611 61.71 -36.19 12.17
N PRO A 612 62.63 -35.98 11.22
CA PRO A 612 63.34 -37.07 10.58
C PRO A 612 64.02 -37.91 11.66
N ILE A 613 63.83 -39.25 11.58
CA ILE A 613 64.51 -40.18 12.42
C ILE A 613 66.03 -40.03 12.09
N PRO A 614 66.89 -39.71 13.07
CA PRO A 614 68.31 -39.64 12.81
C PRO A 614 68.75 -41.00 12.28
N GLY A 615 69.36 -41.03 11.07
CA GLY A 615 69.90 -42.23 10.46
C GLY A 615 70.96 -42.85 11.38
N GLY A 616 70.69 -44.06 11.83
CA GLY A 616 71.70 -44.85 12.44
C GLY A 616 72.81 -45.25 11.43
N HIS A 617 74.02 -44.91 11.76
CA HIS A 617 75.23 -45.44 11.10
C HIS A 617 75.44 -46.86 11.52
#